data_0999ae23924c99b0ff9c1dcb4652c30b
#
_entry.id   0999ae23924c99b0ff9c1dcb4652c30b
#
_cell.length_a   1.000
_cell.length_b   1.000
_cell.length_c   1.000
_cell.angle_alpha   90.00
_cell.angle_beta   90.00
_cell.angle_gamma   90.00
#
_symmetry.space_group_name_H-M   'P 1'
#
loop_
_entity.id
_entity.type
_entity.pdbx_description
1 polymer ?
#
loop_
_entity_poly.entity_id
_entity_poly.type
_entity_poly.pdbx_seq_one_letter_code
_entity_poly.pdbx_strand_id
1 'polypeptide(L)'
;MTRASARRSRGLRVAVVATLVAGTAAAQEVDSALTADAKLAKSPWMAMPTVSSNPKLGTSVGVLGAYVLKFDPKSRTSMVGLTASYTSTQSYIGALFARLSWGEDHHRLIAVGAFGHINNDYQDYLGTGQSLKTTGELRAFSTRYLYRIGGDWFIGPQASLANFQVFGGSPEDDNILEQLGIRGFKNAGVGLAAQHDSRDSEDSPTSGWYLNANNVWYGDWFSGDTAYSAIRVDGRAYFGHGGGHVLALRQNNWFTIDAPASAEASVILRGYKMGQYLGQNMSSLEVEERFKFAERWGASLFTGAAYLYGTGATGAQDENTWYPMYGLGVHYLLKPEARMVANLEYAHGNAGNYGIYLKLGYAY
;
A
#
# COMPACT_ATOMS: atom_id res chain seq x y z
N MET A 1 -35.65 -42.06 -28.40
CA MET A 1 -34.66 -41.03 -28.82
C MET A 1 -34.58 -39.98 -27.75
N THR A 2 -33.73 -40.15 -26.79
CA THR A 2 -33.53 -39.24 -25.63
C THR A 2 -32.17 -38.62 -25.76
N ARG A 3 -32.14 -37.32 -26.02
CA ARG A 3 -30.90 -36.51 -26.06
C ARG A 3 -30.42 -36.23 -24.63
N ALA A 4 -29.32 -36.87 -24.25
CA ALA A 4 -28.58 -36.52 -23.05
C ALA A 4 -27.83 -35.21 -23.27
N SER A 5 -28.18 -34.17 -22.53
CA SER A 5 -27.45 -32.91 -22.46
C SER A 5 -26.22 -33.10 -21.59
N ALA A 6 -25.04 -33.10 -22.18
CA ALA A 6 -23.79 -33.06 -21.48
C ALA A 6 -23.63 -31.70 -20.77
N ARG A 7 -23.83 -31.65 -19.47
CA ARG A 7 -23.38 -30.56 -18.62
C ARG A 7 -21.85 -30.56 -18.63
N ARG A 8 -21.26 -29.63 -19.36
CA ARG A 8 -19.85 -29.29 -19.18
C ARG A 8 -19.70 -28.68 -17.79
N SER A 9 -19.09 -29.43 -16.90
CA SER A 9 -18.53 -28.89 -15.66
C SER A 9 -17.45 -27.87 -16.03
N ARG A 10 -17.77 -26.59 -15.89
CA ARG A 10 -16.74 -25.53 -15.88
C ARG A 10 -15.97 -25.73 -14.58
N GLY A 11 -14.80 -26.33 -14.70
CA GLY A 11 -13.84 -26.36 -13.60
C GLY A 11 -13.51 -24.92 -13.21
N LEU A 12 -13.84 -24.59 -11.99
CA LEU A 12 -13.55 -23.30 -11.38
C LEU A 12 -12.01 -23.18 -11.30
N ARG A 13 -11.42 -22.38 -12.17
CA ARG A 13 -9.99 -22.05 -12.09
C ARG A 13 -9.89 -20.80 -11.23
N VAL A 14 -9.55 -20.99 -9.98
CA VAL A 14 -9.33 -19.93 -8.99
C VAL A 14 -7.83 -19.64 -8.93
N ALA A 15 -7.42 -18.43 -9.15
CA ALA A 15 -6.03 -17.98 -9.09
C ALA A 15 -5.89 -16.66 -8.30
N VAL A 16 -4.95 -16.55 -7.56
CA VAL A 16 -4.44 -15.96 -6.31
C VAL A 16 -4.04 -14.48 -6.20
N VAL A 17 -4.35 -13.91 -5.02
CA VAL A 17 -4.17 -12.52 -4.55
C VAL A 17 -2.83 -12.23 -3.86
N ALA A 18 -1.76 -12.31 -4.40
CA ALA A 18 -0.58 -12.02 -3.58
C ALA A 18 0.32 -10.86 -4.06
N THR A 19 0.15 -10.32 -5.27
CA THR A 19 1.06 -9.29 -5.81
C THR A 19 0.90 -7.92 -5.22
N LEU A 20 -0.30 -7.52 -4.91
CA LEU A 20 -0.57 -6.18 -4.40
C LEU A 20 -0.32 -6.07 -2.90
N VAL A 21 -0.46 -7.19 -2.20
CA VAL A 21 -0.29 -7.28 -0.75
C VAL A 21 1.18 -7.23 -0.34
N ALA A 22 2.05 -7.89 -1.08
CA ALA A 22 3.49 -7.83 -0.83
C ALA A 22 4.13 -6.56 -1.42
N GLY A 23 3.67 -6.13 -2.60
CA GLY A 23 4.09 -4.86 -3.21
C GLY A 23 3.72 -3.65 -2.35
N THR A 24 2.62 -3.69 -1.58
CA THR A 24 2.24 -2.55 -0.72
C THR A 24 2.94 -2.55 0.64
N ALA A 25 3.31 -3.69 1.22
CA ALA A 25 4.17 -3.68 2.41
C ALA A 25 5.58 -3.18 2.05
N ALA A 26 6.16 -3.65 0.95
CA ALA A 26 7.38 -3.11 0.39
C ALA A 26 7.19 -1.66 -0.11
N ALA A 27 6.04 -1.34 -0.72
CA ALA A 27 5.71 0.02 -1.15
C ALA A 27 5.49 0.96 0.04
N GLN A 28 4.97 0.51 1.16
CA GLN A 28 4.79 1.31 2.36
C GLN A 28 6.14 1.61 3.05
N GLU A 29 7.08 0.66 3.06
CA GLU A 29 8.45 0.92 3.50
C GLU A 29 9.19 1.83 2.52
N VAL A 30 9.02 1.61 1.22
CA VAL A 30 9.59 2.46 0.16
C VAL A 30 8.91 3.82 0.14
N ASP A 31 7.59 3.92 0.37
CA ASP A 31 6.85 5.18 0.43
C ASP A 31 7.31 6.03 1.61
N SER A 32 7.50 5.44 2.79
CA SER A 32 8.12 6.15 3.93
C SER A 32 9.57 6.57 3.66
N ALA A 33 10.31 5.83 2.84
CA ALA A 33 11.64 6.19 2.40
C ALA A 33 11.63 7.27 1.29
N LEU A 34 10.64 7.21 0.39
CA LEU A 34 10.46 8.16 -0.70
C LEU A 34 9.92 9.51 -0.24
N THR A 35 9.18 9.54 0.87
CA THR A 35 8.59 10.76 1.45
C THR A 35 9.57 11.52 2.34
N ALA A 36 10.69 10.93 2.78
CA ALA A 36 11.68 11.64 3.57
C ALA A 36 12.15 12.91 2.85
N ASP A 37 11.79 14.07 3.38
CA ASP A 37 12.15 15.38 2.81
C ASP A 37 13.65 15.62 3.04
N ALA A 38 14.45 15.06 2.13
CA ALA A 38 15.90 15.19 2.16
C ALA A 38 16.29 16.62 1.80
N LYS A 39 16.31 17.53 2.77
CA LYS A 39 17.07 18.77 2.61
C LYS A 39 18.50 18.36 2.40
N LEU A 40 19.08 18.83 1.28
CA LEU A 40 20.49 18.68 0.95
C LEU A 40 21.34 19.10 2.17
N ALA A 41 21.71 18.11 2.97
CA ALA A 41 22.74 18.26 3.98
C ALA A 41 24.09 18.54 3.27
N LYS A 42 25.14 18.81 4.01
CA LYS A 42 26.51 19.00 3.45
C LYS A 42 27.01 17.79 2.60
N SER A 43 26.33 16.63 2.69
CA SER A 43 26.59 15.41 1.91
C SER A 43 25.35 15.01 1.11
N PRO A 44 25.48 14.61 -0.15
CA PRO A 44 24.39 14.05 -0.94
C PRO A 44 24.04 12.60 -0.52
N TRP A 45 24.85 11.99 0.29
CA TRP A 45 24.60 10.64 0.82
C TRP A 45 23.78 10.70 2.09
N MET A 46 22.73 9.91 2.13
CA MET A 46 21.87 9.71 3.29
C MET A 46 21.92 8.22 3.68
N ALA A 47 22.12 7.96 4.97
CA ALA A 47 21.96 6.64 5.55
C ALA A 47 21.17 6.80 6.86
N MET A 48 20.11 6.02 7.02
CA MET A 48 19.20 6.13 8.14
C MET A 48 18.68 4.76 8.57
N PRO A 49 18.73 4.42 9.88
CA PRO A 49 17.99 3.26 10.36
C PRO A 49 16.50 3.52 10.25
N THR A 50 15.73 2.48 9.95
CA THR A 50 14.28 2.52 9.90
C THR A 50 13.69 1.58 10.94
N VAL A 51 12.62 2.01 11.59
CA VAL A 51 11.82 1.18 12.50
C VAL A 51 10.36 1.43 12.16
N SER A 52 9.62 0.36 11.96
CA SER A 52 8.19 0.43 11.72
C SER A 52 7.47 -0.74 12.38
N SER A 53 6.17 -0.64 12.54
CA SER A 53 5.33 -1.74 12.98
C SER A 53 3.99 -1.68 12.27
N ASN A 54 3.48 -2.83 11.88
CA ASN A 54 2.17 -2.96 11.27
C ASN A 54 1.60 -4.37 11.51
N PRO A 55 0.27 -4.59 11.38
CA PRO A 55 -0.35 -5.88 11.71
C PRO A 55 0.14 -7.06 10.87
N LYS A 56 0.60 -6.80 9.64
CA LYS A 56 1.02 -7.85 8.71
C LYS A 56 2.44 -8.34 8.97
N LEU A 57 3.38 -7.42 9.14
CA LEU A 57 4.81 -7.74 9.27
C LEU A 57 5.29 -7.74 10.74
N GLY A 58 4.44 -7.30 11.68
CA GLY A 58 4.85 -7.05 13.04
C GLY A 58 5.84 -5.87 13.11
N THR A 59 6.79 -5.92 14.02
CA THR A 59 7.85 -4.91 14.14
C THR A 59 8.95 -5.19 13.12
N SER A 60 9.32 -4.17 12.38
CA SER A 60 10.37 -4.18 11.35
C SER A 60 11.52 -3.27 11.76
N VAL A 61 12.73 -3.73 11.59
CA VAL A 61 13.95 -2.92 11.69
C VAL A 61 14.70 -3.00 10.36
N GLY A 62 15.25 -1.89 9.93
CA GLY A 62 15.88 -1.83 8.61
C GLY A 62 16.84 -0.68 8.45
N VAL A 63 17.29 -0.52 7.23
CA VAL A 63 18.18 0.57 6.81
C VAL A 63 17.68 1.17 5.50
N LEU A 64 17.81 2.47 5.38
CA LEU A 64 17.64 3.24 4.15
C LEU A 64 18.98 3.88 3.79
N GLY A 65 19.46 3.60 2.59
CA GLY A 65 20.61 4.28 2.00
C GLY A 65 20.19 4.98 0.72
N ALA A 66 20.51 6.27 0.55
CA ALA A 66 20.13 7.01 -0.63
C ALA A 66 21.17 8.05 -1.04
N TYR A 67 21.22 8.32 -2.33
CA TYR A 67 21.89 9.46 -2.93
C TYR A 67 20.85 10.51 -3.33
N VAL A 68 20.99 11.69 -2.76
CA VAL A 68 20.07 12.80 -2.91
C VAL A 68 20.65 13.78 -3.91
N LEU A 69 19.87 14.20 -4.90
CA LEU A 69 20.28 15.12 -5.94
C LEU A 69 19.16 16.10 -6.29
N LYS A 70 19.52 17.21 -6.89
CA LYS A 70 18.58 18.19 -7.38
C LYS A 70 19.00 18.60 -8.79
N PHE A 71 18.16 18.35 -9.79
CA PHE A 71 18.47 18.63 -11.19
C PHE A 71 18.40 20.13 -11.52
N ASP A 72 17.49 20.84 -10.89
CA ASP A 72 17.32 22.29 -11.03
C ASP A 72 16.68 22.91 -9.77
N PRO A 73 16.77 24.23 -9.56
CA PRO A 73 16.29 24.89 -8.33
C PRO A 73 14.78 24.76 -8.06
N LYS A 74 13.95 24.62 -9.10
CA LYS A 74 12.50 24.58 -8.96
C LYS A 74 11.95 23.17 -8.87
N SER A 75 12.70 22.16 -9.32
CA SER A 75 12.29 20.76 -9.21
C SER A 75 12.34 20.27 -7.77
N ARG A 76 11.51 19.28 -7.45
CA ARG A 76 11.59 18.56 -6.18
C ARG A 76 12.94 17.88 -6.04
N THR A 77 13.32 17.61 -4.81
CA THR A 77 14.53 16.84 -4.52
C THR A 77 14.37 15.42 -5.09
N SER A 78 15.34 14.99 -5.85
CA SER A 78 15.42 13.65 -6.43
C SER A 78 16.24 12.73 -5.54
N MET A 79 15.93 11.45 -5.57
CA MET A 79 16.58 10.45 -4.73
C MET A 79 16.67 9.12 -5.47
N VAL A 80 17.82 8.46 -5.35
CA VAL A 80 18.04 7.08 -5.77
C VAL A 80 18.61 6.33 -4.58
N GLY A 81 18.06 5.18 -4.25
CA GLY A 81 18.47 4.49 -3.04
C GLY A 81 18.04 3.05 -2.95
N LEU A 82 18.34 2.50 -1.81
CA LEU A 82 17.95 1.14 -1.42
C LEU A 82 17.39 1.14 0.01
N THR A 83 16.51 0.20 0.27
CA THR A 83 16.07 -0.14 1.62
C THR A 83 16.14 -1.65 1.83
N ALA A 84 16.42 -2.06 3.06
CA ALA A 84 16.36 -3.46 3.47
C ALA A 84 15.85 -3.52 4.90
N SER A 85 14.96 -4.46 5.18
CA SER A 85 14.36 -4.66 6.49
C SER A 85 14.20 -6.12 6.86
N TYR A 86 14.20 -6.38 8.16
CA TYR A 86 13.88 -7.67 8.77
C TYR A 86 12.81 -7.46 9.85
N THR A 87 11.89 -8.42 9.94
CA THR A 87 10.68 -8.25 10.75
C THR A 87 10.56 -9.30 11.85
N SER A 88 9.74 -9.02 12.88
CA SER A 88 9.46 -9.97 13.95
C SER A 88 8.70 -11.22 13.48
N THR A 89 8.09 -11.19 12.28
CA THR A 89 7.52 -12.37 11.61
C THR A 89 8.55 -13.18 10.85
N GLN A 90 9.85 -12.88 11.02
CA GLN A 90 10.96 -13.51 10.26
C GLN A 90 10.86 -13.25 8.74
N SER A 91 10.17 -12.19 8.35
CA SER A 91 10.16 -11.73 6.97
C SER A 91 11.35 -10.83 6.68
N TYR A 92 11.82 -10.82 5.43
CA TYR A 92 12.79 -9.84 4.96
C TYR A 92 12.33 -9.24 3.64
N ILE A 93 12.57 -7.95 3.49
CA ILE A 93 12.19 -7.18 2.30
C ILE A 93 13.36 -6.30 1.91
N GLY A 94 13.69 -6.29 0.63
CA GLY A 94 14.66 -5.38 0.05
C GLY A 94 14.07 -4.67 -1.15
N ALA A 95 14.45 -3.40 -1.34
CA ALA A 95 14.05 -2.64 -2.51
C ALA A 95 15.14 -1.69 -2.98
N LEU A 96 15.20 -1.49 -4.29
CA LEU A 96 15.88 -0.40 -4.97
C LEU A 96 14.83 0.58 -5.45
N PHE A 97 15.07 1.88 -5.31
CA PHE A 97 14.11 2.87 -5.74
C PHE A 97 14.78 4.10 -6.37
N ALA A 98 14.05 4.75 -7.25
CA ALA A 98 14.38 6.05 -7.80
C ALA A 98 13.12 6.93 -7.77
N ARG A 99 13.26 8.15 -7.23
CA ARG A 99 12.28 9.23 -7.33
C ARG A 99 13.00 10.43 -7.93
N LEU A 100 12.68 10.75 -9.16
CA LEU A 100 13.35 11.80 -9.92
C LEU A 100 12.35 12.90 -10.29
N SER A 101 12.79 14.15 -10.21
CA SER A 101 12.05 15.33 -10.67
C SER A 101 13.01 16.27 -11.40
N TRP A 102 12.64 16.72 -12.59
CA TRP A 102 13.47 17.62 -13.42
C TRP A 102 12.62 18.52 -14.32
N GLY A 103 13.27 19.45 -15.00
CA GLY A 103 12.62 20.38 -15.92
C GLY A 103 11.65 21.33 -15.19
N GLU A 104 12.10 21.96 -14.10
CA GLU A 104 11.27 22.81 -13.24
C GLU A 104 10.04 22.06 -12.67
N ASP A 105 10.25 20.79 -12.30
CA ASP A 105 9.21 19.84 -11.79
C ASP A 105 8.11 19.53 -12.83
N HIS A 106 8.38 19.70 -14.13
CA HIS A 106 7.44 19.25 -15.16
C HIS A 106 7.48 17.74 -15.37
N HIS A 107 8.59 17.09 -15.04
CA HIS A 107 8.79 15.68 -15.22
C HIS A 107 9.05 15.00 -13.88
N ARG A 108 8.31 13.92 -13.60
CA ARG A 108 8.52 13.07 -12.42
C ARG A 108 8.61 11.63 -12.85
N LEU A 109 9.59 10.90 -12.32
CA LEU A 109 9.75 9.47 -12.50
C LEU A 109 9.87 8.80 -11.13
N ILE A 110 9.08 7.75 -10.93
CA ILE A 110 9.21 6.85 -9.80
C ILE A 110 9.46 5.47 -10.38
N ALA A 111 10.48 4.78 -9.87
CA ALA A 111 10.75 3.38 -10.20
C ALA A 111 11.15 2.64 -8.93
N VAL A 112 10.61 1.44 -8.76
CA VAL A 112 10.86 0.57 -7.61
C VAL A 112 11.04 -0.86 -8.08
N GLY A 113 12.17 -1.47 -7.71
CA GLY A 113 12.38 -2.91 -7.78
C GLY A 113 12.42 -3.48 -6.37
N ALA A 114 11.61 -4.48 -6.06
CA ALA A 114 11.52 -5.07 -4.74
C ALA A 114 11.61 -6.59 -4.79
N PHE A 115 12.16 -7.17 -3.72
CA PHE A 115 12.16 -8.60 -3.45
C PHE A 115 11.90 -8.83 -1.98
N GLY A 116 11.32 -9.98 -1.64
CA GLY A 116 11.04 -10.28 -0.24
C GLY A 116 10.56 -11.69 -0.01
N HIS A 117 10.79 -12.12 1.23
CA HIS A 117 10.26 -13.34 1.82
C HIS A 117 9.34 -12.92 2.96
N ILE A 118 8.05 -13.23 2.87
CA ILE A 118 7.02 -12.66 3.71
C ILE A 118 6.23 -13.75 4.37
N ASN A 119 6.38 -13.89 5.68
CA ASN A 119 5.58 -14.81 6.50
C ASN A 119 4.33 -14.10 6.98
N ASN A 120 3.18 -14.73 6.78
CA ASN A 120 1.89 -14.23 7.21
C ASN A 120 1.25 -15.24 8.17
N ASP A 121 0.56 -14.70 9.17
CA ASP A 121 -0.30 -15.43 10.09
C ASP A 121 -1.66 -14.74 10.12
N TYR A 122 -2.61 -15.27 9.37
CA TYR A 122 -3.99 -14.79 9.31
C TYR A 122 -4.84 -15.55 10.32
N GLN A 123 -5.48 -14.86 11.25
CA GLN A 123 -6.31 -15.47 12.30
C GLN A 123 -7.72 -15.81 11.81
N ASP A 124 -8.20 -15.06 10.83
CA ASP A 124 -9.54 -15.21 10.26
C ASP A 124 -9.41 -14.95 8.74
N TYR A 125 -8.97 -15.98 8.01
CA TYR A 125 -8.70 -15.82 6.58
C TYR A 125 -10.02 -15.82 5.80
N LEU A 126 -10.25 -14.78 5.02
CA LEU A 126 -11.47 -14.56 4.23
C LEU A 126 -12.77 -14.57 5.06
N GLY A 127 -12.73 -14.23 6.35
CA GLY A 127 -13.90 -14.24 7.21
C GLY A 127 -14.44 -15.63 7.54
N THR A 128 -13.66 -16.68 7.32
CA THR A 128 -14.08 -18.07 7.51
C THR A 128 -13.96 -18.55 8.96
N GLY A 129 -13.34 -17.75 9.83
CA GLY A 129 -12.98 -18.16 11.19
C GLY A 129 -11.77 -19.11 11.25
N GLN A 130 -11.15 -19.43 10.11
CA GLN A 130 -9.99 -20.31 10.05
C GLN A 130 -8.70 -19.51 10.04
N SER A 131 -7.70 -19.97 10.78
CA SER A 131 -6.36 -19.43 10.69
C SER A 131 -5.62 -20.04 9.50
N LEU A 132 -4.77 -19.23 8.84
CA LEU A 132 -3.94 -19.66 7.72
C LEU A 132 -2.54 -19.05 7.85
N LYS A 133 -1.51 -19.91 7.84
CA LYS A 133 -0.12 -19.48 7.78
C LYS A 133 0.43 -19.64 6.38
N THR A 134 1.06 -18.58 5.87
CA THR A 134 1.64 -18.63 4.53
C THR A 134 3.02 -17.99 4.50
N THR A 135 3.83 -18.45 3.57
CA THR A 135 5.09 -17.82 3.18
C THR A 135 4.98 -17.34 1.74
N GLY A 136 5.31 -16.08 1.50
CA GLY A 136 5.28 -15.47 0.18
C GLY A 136 6.68 -15.10 -0.31
N GLU A 137 7.03 -15.49 -1.53
CA GLU A 137 8.24 -15.06 -2.24
C GLU A 137 7.86 -13.99 -3.25
N LEU A 138 8.40 -12.78 -3.08
CA LEU A 138 8.11 -11.62 -3.93
C LEU A 138 9.29 -11.22 -4.79
N ARG A 139 9.03 -10.96 -6.07
CA ARG A 139 9.89 -10.18 -6.97
C ARG A 139 9.00 -9.24 -7.76
N ALA A 140 9.20 -7.93 -7.63
CA ALA A 140 8.36 -6.94 -8.27
C ALA A 140 9.17 -5.79 -8.84
N PHE A 141 8.69 -5.21 -9.91
CA PHE A 141 9.16 -3.95 -10.46
C PHE A 141 7.97 -3.10 -10.85
N SER A 142 7.99 -1.83 -10.48
CA SER A 142 7.00 -0.86 -10.96
C SER A 142 7.68 0.44 -11.34
N THR A 143 7.12 1.10 -12.34
CA THR A 143 7.59 2.40 -12.77
C THR A 143 6.41 3.27 -13.18
N ARG A 144 6.52 4.58 -12.91
CA ARG A 144 5.54 5.59 -13.26
C ARG A 144 6.28 6.85 -13.70
N TYR A 145 5.94 7.32 -14.87
CA TYR A 145 6.36 8.64 -15.36
C TYR A 145 5.16 9.56 -15.36
N LEU A 146 5.33 10.80 -14.89
CA LEU A 146 4.29 11.81 -14.83
C LEU A 146 4.81 13.11 -15.45
N TYR A 147 3.98 13.73 -16.27
CA TYR A 147 4.21 15.02 -16.87
C TYR A 147 3.20 16.04 -16.34
N ARG A 148 3.68 17.24 -15.99
CA ARG A 148 2.82 18.34 -15.50
C ARG A 148 2.02 18.92 -16.66
N ILE A 149 0.69 18.86 -16.55
CA ILE A 149 -0.21 19.38 -17.58
C ILE A 149 -0.77 20.78 -17.24
N GLY A 150 -0.62 21.21 -15.98
CA GLY A 150 -1.01 22.54 -15.51
C GLY A 150 -1.22 22.58 -14.00
N GLY A 151 -0.85 23.69 -13.35
CA GLY A 151 -0.90 23.81 -11.89
C GLY A 151 -0.17 22.66 -11.20
N ASP A 152 -0.87 21.97 -10.28
CA ASP A 152 -0.36 20.81 -9.55
C ASP A 152 -0.84 19.47 -10.12
N TRP A 153 -1.33 19.46 -11.37
CA TRP A 153 -1.80 18.28 -12.07
C TRP A 153 -0.73 17.63 -12.93
N PHE A 154 -0.62 16.32 -12.78
CA PHE A 154 0.29 15.47 -13.51
C PHE A 154 -0.45 14.28 -14.12
N ILE A 155 -0.05 13.84 -15.31
CA ILE A 155 -0.57 12.64 -15.96
C ILE A 155 0.57 11.88 -16.64
N GLY A 156 0.46 10.57 -16.73
CA GLY A 156 1.43 9.79 -17.48
C GLY A 156 1.27 8.29 -17.38
N PRO A 157 2.12 7.55 -18.09
CA PRO A 157 2.09 6.10 -18.12
C PRO A 157 2.70 5.48 -16.86
N GLN A 158 2.28 4.25 -16.60
CA GLN A 158 2.86 3.38 -15.59
C GLN A 158 2.96 1.94 -16.09
N ALA A 159 3.89 1.19 -15.52
CA ALA A 159 4.04 -0.24 -15.76
C ALA A 159 4.36 -0.97 -14.47
N SER A 160 3.92 -2.23 -14.37
CA SER A 160 4.14 -3.09 -13.22
C SER A 160 4.39 -4.51 -13.67
N LEU A 161 5.41 -5.13 -13.09
CA LEU A 161 5.76 -6.54 -13.25
C LEU A 161 5.85 -7.13 -11.85
N ALA A 162 5.27 -8.30 -11.64
CA ALA A 162 5.47 -9.00 -10.39
C ALA A 162 5.41 -10.52 -10.59
N ASN A 163 6.26 -11.21 -9.85
CA ASN A 163 6.22 -12.65 -9.64
C ASN A 163 6.13 -12.86 -8.13
N PHE A 164 5.04 -13.48 -7.72
CA PHE A 164 4.80 -13.79 -6.34
C PHE A 164 4.39 -15.26 -6.20
N GLN A 165 5.02 -15.98 -5.31
CA GLN A 165 4.72 -17.37 -5.01
C GLN A 165 4.26 -17.47 -3.56
N VAL A 166 3.26 -18.30 -3.28
CA VAL A 166 2.72 -18.53 -1.94
C VAL A 166 2.81 -20.00 -1.60
N PHE A 167 3.28 -20.28 -0.40
CA PHE A 167 3.41 -21.61 0.17
C PHE A 167 2.69 -21.64 1.51
N GLY A 168 2.04 -22.77 1.83
CA GLY A 168 1.47 -23.00 3.16
C GLY A 168 2.56 -23.17 4.22
N GLY A 169 2.25 -22.80 5.45
CA GLY A 169 3.11 -23.05 6.60
C GLY A 169 3.08 -24.53 7.05
N SER A 170 2.10 -25.28 6.59
CA SER A 170 1.90 -26.72 6.84
C SER A 170 1.29 -27.40 5.62
N PRO A 171 1.27 -28.75 5.53
CA PRO A 171 0.55 -29.46 4.48
C PRO A 171 -0.96 -29.16 4.46
N GLU A 172 -1.56 -28.88 5.62
CA GLU A 172 -2.97 -28.48 5.71
C GLU A 172 -3.18 -27.10 5.13
N ASP A 173 -2.31 -26.13 5.45
CA ASP A 173 -2.33 -24.80 4.86
C ASP A 173 -2.14 -24.85 3.33
N ASP A 174 -1.23 -25.72 2.84
CA ASP A 174 -1.03 -25.94 1.42
C ASP A 174 -2.28 -26.50 0.74
N ASN A 175 -2.99 -27.42 1.37
CA ASN A 175 -4.25 -27.94 0.86
C ASN A 175 -5.35 -26.85 0.79
N ILE A 176 -5.43 -25.99 1.80
CA ILE A 176 -6.34 -24.84 1.80
C ILE A 176 -6.00 -23.91 0.64
N LEU A 177 -4.72 -23.57 0.48
CA LEU A 177 -4.26 -22.72 -0.63
C LEU A 177 -4.59 -23.35 -1.99
N GLU A 178 -4.42 -24.66 -2.14
CA GLU A 178 -4.74 -25.36 -3.38
C GLU A 178 -6.23 -25.37 -3.69
N GLN A 179 -7.07 -25.63 -2.69
CA GLN A 179 -8.54 -25.62 -2.83
C GLN A 179 -9.06 -24.22 -3.21
N LEU A 180 -8.46 -23.19 -2.64
CA LEU A 180 -8.76 -21.80 -2.95
C LEU A 180 -8.08 -21.31 -4.24
N GLY A 181 -7.21 -22.10 -4.85
CA GLY A 181 -6.42 -21.71 -6.02
C GLY A 181 -5.34 -20.68 -5.69
N ILE A 182 -4.86 -20.61 -4.42
CA ILE A 182 -3.95 -19.56 -3.92
C ILE A 182 -2.51 -20.07 -3.88
N ARG A 183 -1.81 -20.10 -5.04
CA ARG A 183 -0.40 -20.58 -5.09
C ARG A 183 0.63 -19.58 -5.62
N GLY A 184 0.20 -18.47 -6.12
CA GLY A 184 1.12 -17.48 -6.71
C GLY A 184 0.72 -17.12 -8.14
N PHE A 185 1.36 -16.12 -8.70
CA PHE A 185 1.04 -15.61 -10.02
C PHE A 185 2.17 -14.75 -10.56
N LYS A 186 2.15 -14.56 -11.86
CA LYS A 186 2.94 -13.55 -12.56
C LYS A 186 2.01 -12.52 -13.16
N ASN A 187 2.28 -11.27 -12.88
CA ASN A 187 1.54 -10.14 -13.42
C ASN A 187 2.45 -9.26 -14.26
N ALA A 188 1.98 -8.89 -15.44
CA ALA A 188 2.56 -7.83 -16.24
C ALA A 188 1.46 -6.87 -16.65
N GLY A 189 1.60 -5.60 -16.35
CA GLY A 189 0.56 -4.63 -16.62
C GLY A 189 1.11 -3.25 -16.99
N VAL A 190 0.34 -2.55 -17.79
CA VAL A 190 0.58 -1.14 -18.16
C VAL A 190 -0.67 -0.33 -17.87
N GLY A 191 -0.51 0.98 -17.72
CA GLY A 191 -1.65 1.82 -17.41
C GLY A 191 -1.32 3.29 -17.43
N LEU A 192 -2.27 4.08 -16.98
CA LEU A 192 -2.16 5.52 -16.84
C LEU A 192 -2.36 5.93 -15.39
N ALA A 193 -1.71 7.02 -15.01
CA ALA A 193 -1.90 7.64 -13.70
C ALA A 193 -2.14 9.13 -13.87
N ALA A 194 -3.05 9.67 -13.05
CA ALA A 194 -3.27 11.10 -12.86
C ALA A 194 -3.05 11.43 -11.39
N GLN A 195 -2.31 12.50 -11.13
CA GLN A 195 -1.98 12.93 -9.78
C GLN A 195 -2.19 14.43 -9.64
N HIS A 196 -2.75 14.84 -8.51
CA HIS A 196 -2.75 16.21 -8.03
C HIS A 196 -2.14 16.25 -6.64
N ASP A 197 -1.31 17.26 -6.34
CA ASP A 197 -0.70 17.40 -5.04
C ASP A 197 -0.45 18.86 -4.69
N SER A 198 -1.37 19.45 -3.94
CA SER A 198 -1.31 20.82 -3.42
C SER A 198 -1.02 20.87 -1.92
N ARG A 199 -0.59 19.76 -1.31
CA ARG A 199 -0.25 19.72 0.11
C ARG A 199 0.94 20.64 0.42
N ASP A 200 0.89 21.28 1.58
CA ASP A 200 1.99 22.11 2.09
C ASP A 200 3.23 21.30 2.52
N SER A 201 3.06 19.99 2.77
CA SER A 201 4.11 19.03 3.09
C SER A 201 3.67 17.62 2.65
N GLU A 202 4.58 16.80 2.14
CA GLU A 202 4.30 15.40 1.84
C GLU A 202 4.20 14.55 3.11
N ASP A 203 5.10 14.78 4.08
CA ASP A 203 5.23 13.96 5.30
C ASP A 203 4.31 14.40 6.44
N SER A 204 4.08 15.71 6.56
CA SER A 204 3.33 16.31 7.65
C SER A 204 2.38 17.39 7.13
N PRO A 205 1.40 17.03 6.31
CA PRO A 205 0.50 18.00 5.71
C PRO A 205 -0.43 18.60 6.77
N THR A 206 -0.59 19.94 6.67
CA THR A 206 -1.54 20.70 7.49
C THR A 206 -2.63 21.36 6.64
N SER A 207 -2.41 21.49 5.35
CA SER A 207 -3.36 22.07 4.39
C SER A 207 -3.17 21.51 3.00
N GLY A 208 -4.19 21.70 2.17
CA GLY A 208 -4.18 21.24 0.79
C GLY A 208 -4.78 19.85 0.62
N TRP A 209 -4.64 19.31 -0.59
CA TRP A 209 -5.20 18.00 -0.92
C TRP A 209 -4.32 17.24 -1.91
N TYR A 210 -4.47 15.96 -1.90
CA TYR A 210 -3.79 15.01 -2.78
C TYR A 210 -4.82 14.11 -3.44
N LEU A 211 -4.64 13.84 -4.71
CA LEU A 211 -5.38 12.84 -5.46
C LEU A 211 -4.41 12.02 -6.29
N ASN A 212 -4.53 10.72 -6.23
CA ASN A 212 -3.86 9.79 -7.14
C ASN A 212 -4.89 8.82 -7.70
N ALA A 213 -5.19 8.95 -8.96
CA ALA A 213 -6.05 8.05 -9.69
C ALA A 213 -5.21 7.31 -10.73
N ASN A 214 -5.31 5.99 -10.76
CA ASN A 214 -4.56 5.19 -11.72
C ASN A 214 -5.31 3.93 -12.09
N ASN A 215 -5.01 3.42 -13.28
CA ASN A 215 -5.44 2.11 -13.71
C ASN A 215 -4.26 1.30 -14.24
N VAL A 216 -4.34 -0.02 -14.11
CA VAL A 216 -3.40 -0.97 -14.72
C VAL A 216 -4.22 -2.04 -15.42
N TRP A 217 -3.94 -2.24 -16.69
CA TRP A 217 -4.40 -3.37 -17.48
C TRP A 217 -3.31 -4.45 -17.44
N TYR A 218 -3.62 -5.55 -16.80
CA TYR A 218 -2.78 -6.74 -16.75
C TYR A 218 -3.18 -7.69 -17.89
N GLY A 219 -2.20 -8.38 -18.47
CA GLY A 219 -2.41 -9.31 -19.56
C GLY A 219 -1.47 -10.51 -19.50
N ASP A 220 -1.68 -11.45 -20.41
CA ASP A 220 -0.85 -12.63 -20.65
C ASP A 220 0.47 -12.33 -21.38
N TRP A 221 0.69 -11.06 -21.69
CA TRP A 221 1.94 -10.55 -22.26
C TRP A 221 3.06 -10.53 -21.20
N PHE A 222 4.31 -10.52 -21.64
CA PHE A 222 5.50 -10.52 -20.76
C PHE A 222 5.45 -11.55 -19.62
N SER A 223 4.94 -12.75 -19.89
CA SER A 223 4.79 -13.83 -18.92
C SER A 223 3.75 -13.57 -17.80
N GLY A 224 2.76 -12.71 -18.02
CA GLY A 224 1.59 -12.61 -17.15
C GLY A 224 0.70 -13.85 -17.26
N ASP A 225 0.13 -14.28 -16.14
CA ASP A 225 -0.70 -15.50 -16.10
C ASP A 225 -2.18 -15.20 -16.32
N THR A 226 -2.62 -13.94 -16.15
CA THR A 226 -4.04 -13.59 -16.12
C THR A 226 -4.28 -12.20 -16.69
N ALA A 227 -5.36 -12.05 -17.46
CA ALA A 227 -5.83 -10.76 -17.95
C ALA A 227 -6.92 -10.19 -17.05
N TYR A 228 -6.73 -8.98 -16.53
CA TYR A 228 -7.69 -8.25 -15.71
C TYR A 228 -7.33 -6.77 -15.64
N SER A 229 -8.22 -5.95 -15.08
CA SER A 229 -7.94 -4.54 -14.85
C SER A 229 -8.09 -4.18 -13.38
N ALA A 230 -7.24 -3.28 -12.89
CA ALA A 230 -7.34 -2.69 -11.56
C ALA A 230 -7.33 -1.17 -11.67
N ILE A 231 -8.28 -0.53 -10.97
CA ILE A 231 -8.38 0.93 -10.87
C ILE A 231 -8.24 1.29 -9.40
N ARG A 232 -7.42 2.30 -9.11
CA ARG A 232 -7.20 2.80 -7.76
C ARG A 232 -7.34 4.30 -7.71
N VAL A 233 -8.01 4.78 -6.66
CA VAL A 233 -8.15 6.20 -6.37
C VAL A 233 -7.87 6.41 -4.89
N ASP A 234 -6.84 7.21 -4.58
CA ASP A 234 -6.48 7.65 -3.22
C ASP A 234 -6.63 9.18 -3.17
N GLY A 235 -7.61 9.64 -2.44
CA GLY A 235 -7.88 11.05 -2.18
C GLY A 235 -7.58 11.39 -0.73
N ARG A 236 -6.89 12.52 -0.47
CA ARG A 236 -6.55 12.99 0.87
C ARG A 236 -6.76 14.48 0.95
N ALA A 237 -7.34 14.97 2.04
CA ALA A 237 -7.57 16.39 2.27
C ALA A 237 -7.19 16.77 3.70
N TYR A 238 -6.63 17.97 3.88
CA TYR A 238 -6.10 18.43 5.14
C TYR A 238 -6.59 19.84 5.43
N PHE A 239 -7.15 20.04 6.61
CA PHE A 239 -7.77 21.29 7.05
C PHE A 239 -7.19 21.69 8.38
N GLY A 240 -6.21 22.61 8.38
CA GLY A 240 -5.71 23.24 9.60
C GLY A 240 -6.73 24.24 10.14
N HIS A 241 -7.12 24.10 11.41
CA HIS A 241 -8.17 24.95 12.01
C HIS A 241 -7.74 25.71 13.27
N GLY A 242 -6.45 26.04 13.33
CA GLY A 242 -5.87 26.87 14.40
C GLY A 242 -5.19 26.04 15.50
N GLY A 243 -4.37 26.69 16.32
CA GLY A 243 -3.63 26.02 17.41
C GLY A 243 -2.67 24.90 17.00
N GLY A 244 -2.50 24.67 15.70
CA GLY A 244 -1.75 23.53 15.16
C GLY A 244 -2.57 22.25 15.05
N HIS A 245 -3.90 22.35 15.15
CA HIS A 245 -4.84 21.25 14.94
C HIS A 245 -5.10 21.05 13.45
N VAL A 246 -5.31 19.79 13.03
CA VAL A 246 -5.55 19.43 11.63
C VAL A 246 -6.58 18.32 11.55
N LEU A 247 -7.67 18.58 10.82
CA LEU A 247 -8.59 17.54 10.36
C LEU A 247 -8.06 16.98 9.06
N ALA A 248 -7.82 15.68 9.02
CA ALA A 248 -7.38 14.95 7.84
C ALA A 248 -8.44 13.94 7.40
N LEU A 249 -8.70 13.90 6.10
CA LEU A 249 -9.63 12.97 5.47
C LEU A 249 -8.87 12.13 4.46
N ARG A 250 -9.15 10.84 4.39
CA ARG A 250 -8.68 9.96 3.32
C ARG A 250 -9.80 9.10 2.79
N GLN A 251 -9.94 9.08 1.49
CA GLN A 251 -10.77 8.12 0.76
C GLN A 251 -9.87 7.25 -0.12
N ASN A 252 -10.06 5.93 -0.03
CA ASN A 252 -9.34 4.99 -0.86
C ASN A 252 -10.35 4.06 -1.55
N ASN A 253 -10.19 3.90 -2.86
CA ASN A 253 -11.03 3.01 -3.66
C ASN A 253 -10.14 2.11 -4.51
N TRP A 254 -10.52 0.86 -4.56
CA TRP A 254 -9.88 -0.15 -5.38
C TRP A 254 -10.95 -0.98 -6.07
N PHE A 255 -11.00 -0.86 -7.38
CA PHE A 255 -11.93 -1.59 -8.24
C PHE A 255 -11.17 -2.56 -9.11
N THR A 256 -11.71 -3.76 -9.27
CA THR A 256 -11.16 -4.77 -10.16
C THR A 256 -12.22 -5.26 -11.14
N ILE A 257 -11.77 -5.56 -12.36
CA ILE A 257 -12.62 -6.05 -13.46
C ILE A 257 -11.99 -7.33 -13.96
N ASP A 258 -12.75 -8.41 -13.94
CA ASP A 258 -12.31 -9.76 -14.33
C ASP A 258 -11.07 -10.25 -13.56
N ALA A 259 -10.87 -9.74 -12.35
CA ALA A 259 -9.74 -10.12 -11.53
C ALA A 259 -9.90 -11.55 -11.02
N PRO A 260 -8.82 -12.35 -11.04
CA PRO A 260 -8.82 -13.60 -10.27
C PRO A 260 -8.90 -13.27 -8.79
N ALA A 261 -9.34 -14.22 -7.97
CA ALA A 261 -9.44 -14.07 -6.51
C ALA A 261 -8.20 -13.41 -5.89
N SER A 262 -7.06 -13.69 -6.46
CA SER A 262 -5.76 -13.20 -6.06
C SER A 262 -5.47 -11.74 -6.36
N ALA A 263 -6.19 -11.14 -7.27
CA ALA A 263 -6.02 -9.75 -7.65
C ALA A 263 -7.22 -8.89 -7.22
N GLU A 264 -8.16 -9.47 -6.46
CA GLU A 264 -9.26 -8.73 -5.88
C GLU A 264 -8.79 -7.67 -4.88
N ALA A 265 -9.64 -6.71 -4.62
CA ALA A 265 -9.37 -5.66 -3.67
C ALA A 265 -9.31 -6.20 -2.24
N SER A 266 -8.39 -5.72 -1.46
CA SER A 266 -8.27 -6.01 -0.03
C SER A 266 -8.73 -4.82 0.80
N VAL A 267 -9.18 -5.06 2.03
CA VAL A 267 -9.37 -4.01 3.02
C VAL A 267 -8.05 -3.28 3.25
N ILE A 268 -8.03 -1.98 2.90
CA ILE A 268 -6.92 -1.06 3.14
C ILE A 268 -7.38 -0.06 4.20
N LEU A 269 -7.16 -0.41 5.46
CA LEU A 269 -7.59 0.38 6.61
C LEU A 269 -6.69 0.06 7.81
N ARG A 270 -6.40 1.06 8.63
CA ARG A 270 -5.63 0.82 9.86
C ARG A 270 -6.33 -0.20 10.75
N GLY A 271 -5.56 -1.08 11.41
CA GLY A 271 -6.07 -2.17 12.23
C GLY A 271 -6.22 -3.50 11.50
N TYR A 272 -6.36 -3.50 10.18
CA TYR A 272 -6.53 -4.71 9.37
C TYR A 272 -5.23 -5.16 8.70
N LYS A 273 -5.08 -6.47 8.53
CA LYS A 273 -4.00 -7.07 7.74
C LYS A 273 -4.42 -7.06 6.27
N MET A 274 -3.62 -6.43 5.44
CA MET A 274 -3.86 -6.44 4.00
C MET A 274 -3.75 -7.87 3.45
N GLY A 275 -4.74 -8.29 2.64
CA GLY A 275 -4.84 -9.63 2.09
C GLY A 275 -5.65 -10.61 2.95
N GLN A 276 -6.13 -10.18 4.11
CA GLN A 276 -6.96 -11.03 4.98
C GLN A 276 -8.40 -11.09 4.51
N TYR A 277 -8.95 -9.96 4.10
CA TYR A 277 -10.32 -9.84 3.59
C TYR A 277 -10.28 -9.30 2.17
N LEU A 278 -10.96 -9.97 1.26
CA LEU A 278 -10.88 -9.73 -0.17
C LEU A 278 -12.28 -9.64 -0.78
N GLY A 279 -12.43 -8.83 -1.79
CA GLY A 279 -13.65 -8.70 -2.58
C GLY A 279 -13.35 -8.03 -3.91
N GLN A 280 -14.27 -8.09 -4.85
CA GLN A 280 -14.08 -7.51 -6.17
C GLN A 280 -13.74 -6.02 -6.09
N ASN A 281 -14.40 -5.30 -5.19
CA ASN A 281 -14.20 -3.87 -5.02
C ASN A 281 -14.07 -3.50 -3.54
N MET A 282 -13.31 -2.45 -3.26
CA MET A 282 -13.16 -1.87 -1.93
C MET A 282 -13.28 -0.35 -2.00
N SER A 283 -14.05 0.22 -1.09
CA SER A 283 -14.08 1.66 -0.84
C SER A 283 -13.91 1.90 0.66
N SER A 284 -13.06 2.84 1.04
CA SER A 284 -12.85 3.20 2.45
C SER A 284 -12.79 4.70 2.65
N LEU A 285 -13.24 5.13 3.83
CA LEU A 285 -13.11 6.50 4.30
C LEU A 285 -12.50 6.49 5.70
N GLU A 286 -11.48 7.31 5.90
CA GLU A 286 -10.86 7.57 7.19
C GLU A 286 -10.94 9.06 7.52
N VAL A 287 -11.21 9.36 8.78
CA VAL A 287 -11.22 10.70 9.35
C VAL A 287 -10.28 10.71 10.54
N GLU A 288 -9.37 11.68 10.59
CA GLU A 288 -8.39 11.83 11.65
C GLU A 288 -8.32 13.26 12.12
N GLU A 289 -8.49 13.48 13.42
CA GLU A 289 -8.22 14.74 14.05
C GLU A 289 -6.87 14.70 14.76
N ARG A 290 -5.99 15.61 14.41
CA ARG A 290 -4.66 15.79 15.00
C ARG A 290 -4.66 16.97 15.95
N PHE A 291 -4.33 16.72 17.20
CA PHE A 291 -4.28 17.70 18.28
C PHE A 291 -2.83 18.02 18.62
N LYS A 292 -2.47 19.30 18.60
CA LYS A 292 -1.21 19.77 19.17
C LYS A 292 -1.47 20.26 20.60
N PHE A 293 -0.91 19.60 21.61
CA PHE A 293 -1.11 19.98 23.00
C PHE A 293 0.17 20.53 23.68
N ALA A 294 1.33 20.41 23.03
CA ALA A 294 2.58 21.02 23.47
C ALA A 294 3.44 21.41 22.26
N GLU A 295 4.55 22.09 22.48
CA GLU A 295 5.43 22.58 21.40
C GLU A 295 5.84 21.47 20.43
N ARG A 296 6.20 20.29 20.97
CA ARG A 296 6.66 19.14 20.19
C ARG A 296 5.74 17.92 20.25
N TRP A 297 4.72 17.95 21.11
CA TRP A 297 3.84 16.81 21.31
C TRP A 297 2.45 17.07 20.76
N GLY A 298 1.87 16.03 20.22
CA GLY A 298 0.48 15.99 19.83
C GLY A 298 -0.10 14.59 19.94
N ALA A 299 -1.39 14.51 19.74
CA ALA A 299 -2.16 13.28 19.71
C ALA A 299 -3.05 13.24 18.46
N SER A 300 -3.50 12.07 18.08
CA SER A 300 -4.53 11.91 17.06
C SER A 300 -5.63 10.97 17.54
N LEU A 301 -6.84 11.26 17.10
CA LEU A 301 -7.99 10.36 17.18
C LEU A 301 -8.47 10.12 15.75
N PHE A 302 -8.74 8.88 15.42
CA PHE A 302 -9.19 8.55 14.07
C PHE A 302 -10.22 7.43 14.06
N THR A 303 -11.07 7.48 13.06
CA THR A 303 -12.08 6.46 12.79
C THR A 303 -12.28 6.33 11.28
N GLY A 304 -12.86 5.21 10.87
CA GLY A 304 -13.14 4.98 9.47
C GLY A 304 -13.86 3.66 9.25
N ALA A 305 -14.21 3.44 8.00
CA ALA A 305 -14.77 2.17 7.57
C ALA A 305 -14.34 1.86 6.14
N ALA A 306 -14.13 0.58 5.86
CA ALA A 306 -14.03 0.04 4.51
C ALA A 306 -15.27 -0.80 4.20
N TYR A 307 -15.64 -0.83 2.94
CA TYR A 307 -16.71 -1.66 2.41
C TYR A 307 -16.16 -2.49 1.26
N LEU A 308 -16.24 -3.81 1.40
CA LEU A 308 -15.99 -4.75 0.31
C LEU A 308 -17.31 -5.05 -0.38
N TYR A 309 -17.33 -5.10 -1.72
CA TYR A 309 -18.54 -5.33 -2.49
C TYR A 309 -18.26 -5.86 -3.89
N GLY A 310 -19.30 -6.41 -4.49
CA GLY A 310 -19.29 -7.02 -5.82
C GLY A 310 -19.42 -8.53 -5.75
N THR A 311 -19.28 -9.17 -6.90
CA THR A 311 -19.32 -10.63 -7.05
C THR A 311 -17.91 -11.11 -7.32
N GLY A 312 -17.11 -11.30 -6.28
CA GLY A 312 -15.73 -11.71 -6.40
C GLY A 312 -15.58 -13.18 -6.80
N ALA A 313 -14.36 -13.51 -7.22
CA ALA A 313 -14.01 -14.87 -7.65
C ALA A 313 -13.86 -15.84 -6.48
N THR A 314 -13.67 -15.34 -5.26
CA THR A 314 -13.51 -16.16 -4.06
C THR A 314 -14.81 -16.77 -3.59
N GLY A 315 -15.97 -16.17 -3.86
CA GLY A 315 -17.23 -16.51 -3.20
C GLY A 315 -17.13 -16.38 -1.68
N ALA A 316 -16.24 -15.55 -1.18
CA ALA A 316 -15.96 -15.37 0.22
C ALA A 316 -17.16 -14.73 0.93
N GLN A 317 -17.29 -15.00 2.23
CA GLN A 317 -18.38 -14.46 3.06
C GLN A 317 -18.29 -12.95 3.26
N ASP A 318 -17.12 -12.35 2.96
CA ASP A 318 -16.82 -10.94 3.19
C ASP A 318 -17.26 -10.01 2.06
N GLU A 319 -17.83 -10.55 0.98
CA GLU A 319 -18.44 -9.73 -0.03
C GLU A 319 -19.68 -9.00 0.54
N ASN A 320 -19.79 -7.69 0.20
CA ASN A 320 -20.81 -6.79 0.72
C ASN A 320 -20.79 -6.60 2.25
N THR A 321 -19.59 -6.53 2.82
CA THR A 321 -19.36 -6.41 4.26
C THR A 321 -18.64 -5.12 4.63
N TRP A 322 -19.00 -4.55 5.79
CA TRP A 322 -18.39 -3.38 6.39
C TRP A 322 -17.28 -3.75 7.38
N TYR A 323 -16.18 -3.04 7.29
CA TYR A 323 -15.00 -3.17 8.16
C TYR A 323 -14.74 -1.84 8.87
N PRO A 324 -15.38 -1.58 10.03
CA PRO A 324 -15.14 -0.36 10.78
C PRO A 324 -13.80 -0.41 11.52
N MET A 325 -13.21 0.75 11.76
CA MET A 325 -12.06 0.91 12.63
C MET A 325 -12.12 2.20 13.44
N TYR A 326 -11.41 2.21 14.56
CA TYR A 326 -11.10 3.39 15.35
C TYR A 326 -9.71 3.26 15.96
N GLY A 327 -9.14 4.38 16.34
CA GLY A 327 -7.81 4.37 16.93
C GLY A 327 -7.38 5.71 17.48
N LEU A 328 -6.21 5.70 18.07
CA LEU A 328 -5.57 6.85 18.67
C LEU A 328 -4.06 6.80 18.42
N GLY A 329 -3.43 7.95 18.44
CA GLY A 329 -2.00 8.08 18.26
C GLY A 329 -1.40 9.17 19.12
N VAL A 330 -0.09 9.06 19.33
CA VAL A 330 0.74 10.10 19.92
C VAL A 330 1.88 10.37 18.96
N HIS A 331 2.17 11.64 18.74
CA HIS A 331 3.24 12.04 17.84
C HIS A 331 4.19 13.05 18.51
N TYR A 332 5.46 12.96 18.13
CA TYR A 332 6.52 13.80 18.61
C TYR A 332 7.30 14.42 17.46
N LEU A 333 7.41 15.75 17.46
CA LEU A 333 8.16 16.51 16.46
C LEU A 333 9.66 16.40 16.72
N LEU A 334 10.32 15.49 16.00
CA LEU A 334 11.76 15.20 16.11
C LEU A 334 12.60 16.38 15.64
N LYS A 335 12.33 16.89 14.44
CA LYS A 335 13.05 18.00 13.80
C LYS A 335 12.06 19.04 13.28
N PRO A 336 11.85 20.16 14.02
CA PRO A 336 10.91 21.21 13.59
C PRO A 336 11.21 21.79 12.20
N GLU A 337 12.50 21.97 11.88
CA GLU A 337 12.95 22.57 10.61
C GLU A 337 12.60 21.71 9.39
N ALA A 338 12.52 20.39 9.60
CA ALA A 338 12.18 19.42 8.57
C ALA A 338 10.75 18.89 8.73
N ARG A 339 9.97 19.39 9.69
CA ARG A 339 8.64 18.87 10.06
C ARG A 339 8.63 17.34 10.27
N MET A 340 9.76 16.76 10.71
CA MET A 340 9.90 15.33 10.91
C MET A 340 9.20 14.92 12.22
N VAL A 341 8.22 14.05 12.09
CA VAL A 341 7.39 13.56 13.19
C VAL A 341 7.63 12.06 13.38
N ALA A 342 7.84 11.63 14.65
CA ALA A 342 7.69 10.24 15.03
C ALA A 342 6.26 10.03 15.50
N ASN A 343 5.60 8.99 14.98
CA ASN A 343 4.19 8.70 15.24
C ASN A 343 4.02 7.27 15.74
N LEU A 344 3.34 7.11 16.88
CA LEU A 344 2.95 5.83 17.45
C LEU A 344 1.43 5.78 17.51
N GLU A 345 0.82 4.82 16.80
CA GLU A 345 -0.62 4.67 16.70
C GLU A 345 -1.07 3.27 17.12
N TYR A 346 -2.26 3.21 17.68
CA TYR A 346 -3.03 1.99 17.89
C TYR A 346 -4.34 2.10 17.13
N ALA A 347 -4.65 1.12 16.31
CA ALA A 347 -5.91 0.99 15.61
C ALA A 347 -6.58 -0.34 15.94
N HIS A 348 -7.89 -0.33 16.09
CA HIS A 348 -8.72 -1.49 16.34
C HIS A 348 -9.80 -1.61 15.26
N GLY A 349 -9.93 -2.82 14.69
CA GLY A 349 -10.99 -3.22 13.77
C GLY A 349 -11.94 -4.23 14.42
N ASN A 350 -12.93 -4.72 13.68
CA ASN A 350 -13.78 -5.82 14.15
C ASN A 350 -13.06 -7.18 14.10
N ALA A 351 -13.72 -8.26 14.53
CA ALA A 351 -13.22 -9.64 14.53
C ALA A 351 -11.82 -9.81 15.16
N GLY A 352 -11.50 -9.01 16.19
CA GLY A 352 -10.21 -9.09 16.89
C GLY A 352 -9.03 -8.50 16.12
N ASN A 353 -9.27 -7.81 14.99
CA ASN A 353 -8.23 -7.13 14.25
C ASN A 353 -7.73 -5.90 15.02
N TYR A 354 -6.42 -5.74 15.10
CA TYR A 354 -5.78 -4.55 15.65
C TYR A 354 -4.39 -4.35 15.04
N GLY A 355 -3.86 -3.15 15.18
CA GLY A 355 -2.52 -2.82 14.73
C GLY A 355 -1.85 -1.77 15.59
N ILE A 356 -0.54 -1.92 15.78
CA ILE A 356 0.33 -0.90 16.35
C ILE A 356 1.26 -0.43 15.23
N TYR A 357 1.33 0.88 15.06
CA TYR A 357 2.12 1.50 13.99
C TYR A 357 3.14 2.45 14.60
N LEU A 358 4.39 2.24 14.27
CA LEU A 358 5.47 3.17 14.56
C LEU A 358 6.02 3.67 13.22
N LYS A 359 5.99 4.97 12.98
CA LYS A 359 6.33 5.58 11.69
C LYS A 359 7.06 6.90 11.87
N LEU A 360 7.79 7.28 10.83
CA LEU A 360 8.22 8.66 10.61
C LEU A 360 7.22 9.31 9.65
N GLY A 361 6.68 10.47 10.01
CA GLY A 361 5.56 11.11 9.32
C GLY A 361 4.19 10.64 9.83
N TYR A 362 3.12 11.18 9.22
CA TYR A 362 1.75 10.78 9.55
C TYR A 362 1.31 9.58 8.70
N ALA A 363 0.30 8.85 9.19
CA ALA A 363 -0.09 7.54 8.68
C ALA A 363 -0.69 7.50 7.26
N TYR A 364 -1.00 8.60 6.68
CA TYR A 364 -1.60 8.64 5.35
C TYR A 364 -0.56 8.59 4.25
#